data_1df70d0ffd04743745976d37f583b362
#
_entry.id   1df70d0ffd04743745976d37f583b362
#
_cell.length_a   1.000
_cell.length_b   1.000
_cell.length_c   1.000
_cell.angle_alpha   90.00
_cell.angle_beta   90.00
_cell.angle_gamma   90.00
#
_symmetry.space_group_name_H-M   'P 1'
#
loop_
_entity.id
_entity.type
_entity.pdbx_description
1 polymer ?
#
loop_
_entity_poly.entity_id
_entity_poly.type
_entity_poly.pdbx_seq_one_letter_code
_entity_poly.pdbx_strand_id
1 'polypeptide(L)'
;QLVPTHEFAFQVLAQQAVKFNEFRRYPLLKAVDWLETNFRPYNPEEELQVGLFRVPVPLVDMGAFREAVANALIHRDYHRLGAVHVRLEDDALVVSNPGGLVDGVTLANLLVTEPRPRNRALADAMKRIGLVERSGRGVDTIYRGLLKFGRPAPDYTRTDAQNVVLRLPTGPADLEFRRLVVDEERRRNSWGGGN
;
A
#
# COMPACT_ATOMS: atom_id res chain seq x y z
N GLN A 1 24.17 13.08 -6.08
CA GLN A 1 23.55 13.73 -7.26
C GLN A 1 22.06 13.78 -7.02
N LEU A 2 21.50 14.97 -6.86
CA LEU A 2 20.05 15.14 -6.76
C LEU A 2 19.43 14.71 -8.09
N VAL A 3 18.51 13.75 -8.05
CA VAL A 3 17.73 13.38 -9.23
C VAL A 3 16.64 14.44 -9.39
N PRO A 4 16.75 15.37 -10.35
CA PRO A 4 15.84 16.51 -10.45
C PRO A 4 14.41 16.12 -10.83
N THR A 5 14.19 14.86 -11.18
CA THR A 5 12.93 14.32 -11.71
C THR A 5 12.10 13.56 -10.68
N HIS A 6 12.56 13.44 -9.41
CA HIS A 6 11.75 12.76 -8.41
C HIS A 6 10.60 13.67 -7.94
N GLU A 7 9.41 13.24 -8.17
CA GLU A 7 8.18 13.95 -7.85
C GLU A 7 7.16 12.98 -7.29
N PHE A 8 6.32 13.47 -6.39
CA PHE A 8 5.22 12.72 -5.78
C PHE A 8 3.93 13.49 -6.02
N ALA A 9 2.87 12.76 -6.28
CA ALA A 9 1.55 13.34 -6.43
C ALA A 9 0.58 12.64 -5.47
N PHE A 10 -0.22 13.42 -4.77
CA PHE A 10 -1.39 12.94 -4.08
C PHE A 10 -2.63 13.55 -4.73
N GLN A 11 -3.58 12.70 -5.11
CA GLN A 11 -4.77 13.10 -5.84
C GLN A 11 -6.00 12.42 -5.22
N VAL A 12 -7.10 13.16 -5.13
CA VAL A 12 -8.41 12.62 -4.76
C VAL A 12 -9.39 12.92 -5.89
N LEU A 13 -9.97 11.88 -6.43
CA LEU A 13 -11.02 11.93 -7.45
C LEU A 13 -12.33 11.48 -6.79
N ALA A 14 -13.41 12.18 -7.08
CA ALA A 14 -14.75 11.77 -6.70
C ALA A 14 -15.70 12.06 -7.86
N GLN A 15 -16.41 11.03 -8.31
CA GLN A 15 -17.31 11.09 -9.47
C GLN A 15 -16.60 11.69 -10.71
N GLN A 16 -15.37 11.23 -10.96
CA GLN A 16 -14.50 11.70 -12.04
C GLN A 16 -14.02 13.16 -11.92
N ALA A 17 -14.41 13.89 -10.86
CA ALA A 17 -13.94 15.23 -10.60
C ALA A 17 -12.72 15.23 -9.68
N VAL A 18 -11.73 16.07 -9.98
CA VAL A 18 -10.56 16.26 -9.12
C VAL A 18 -10.97 17.08 -7.91
N LYS A 19 -10.94 16.50 -6.72
CA LYS A 19 -11.20 17.17 -5.43
C LYS A 19 -9.93 17.69 -4.79
N PHE A 20 -8.83 16.96 -4.97
CA PHE A 20 -7.52 17.35 -4.49
C PHE A 20 -6.45 16.91 -5.49
N ASN A 21 -5.45 17.75 -5.74
CA ASN A 21 -4.35 17.43 -6.65
C ASN A 21 -3.12 18.25 -6.27
N GLU A 22 -2.13 17.58 -5.72
CA GLU A 22 -0.92 18.24 -5.26
C GLU A 22 0.33 17.45 -5.63
N PHE A 23 1.32 18.16 -6.18
CA PHE A 23 2.63 17.63 -6.55
C PHE A 23 3.70 18.20 -5.63
N ARG A 24 4.64 17.37 -5.20
CA ARG A 24 5.74 17.76 -4.31
C ARG A 24 7.06 17.10 -4.70
N ARG A 25 8.14 17.80 -4.36
CA ARG A 25 9.52 17.31 -4.49
C ARG A 25 10.18 17.38 -3.12
N TYR A 26 10.01 16.36 -2.33
CA TYR A 26 10.58 16.22 -0.99
C TYR A 26 11.67 15.15 -0.96
N PRO A 27 12.60 15.21 0.01
CA PRO A 27 13.39 14.04 0.37
C PRO A 27 12.47 12.83 0.62
N LEU A 28 12.91 11.62 0.23
CA LEU A 28 12.05 10.44 0.16
C LEU A 28 11.29 10.14 1.47
N LEU A 29 11.97 10.28 2.62
CA LEU A 29 11.31 10.06 3.92
C LEU A 29 10.22 11.09 4.20
N LYS A 30 10.49 12.35 3.89
CA LYS A 30 9.50 13.43 4.03
C LYS A 30 8.33 13.25 3.05
N ALA A 31 8.58 12.64 1.89
CA ALA A 31 7.52 12.33 0.93
C ALA A 31 6.56 11.27 1.46
N VAL A 32 7.07 10.22 2.12
CA VAL A 32 6.22 9.19 2.75
C VAL A 32 5.35 9.78 3.84
N ASP A 33 5.96 10.56 4.74
CA ASP A 33 5.25 11.26 5.82
C ASP A 33 4.18 12.21 5.27
N TRP A 34 4.52 12.98 4.23
CA TRP A 34 3.59 13.88 3.57
C TRP A 34 2.42 13.14 2.92
N LEU A 35 2.68 12.03 2.22
CA LEU A 35 1.65 11.22 1.59
C LEU A 35 0.71 10.62 2.64
N GLU A 36 1.26 10.08 3.74
CA GLU A 36 0.46 9.53 4.84
C GLU A 36 -0.41 10.62 5.49
N THR A 37 0.17 11.79 5.78
CA THR A 37 -0.54 12.91 6.41
C THR A 37 -1.70 13.40 5.56
N ASN A 38 -1.50 13.52 4.23
CA ASN A 38 -2.55 13.96 3.32
C ASN A 38 -3.59 12.88 3.02
N PHE A 39 -3.24 11.60 3.11
CA PHE A 39 -4.18 10.50 2.91
C PHE A 39 -5.10 10.28 4.13
N ARG A 40 -4.61 10.43 5.36
CA ARG A 40 -5.37 10.16 6.59
C ARG A 40 -6.78 10.78 6.63
N PRO A 41 -7.01 12.04 6.25
CA PRO A 41 -8.35 12.64 6.25
C PRO A 41 -9.34 11.96 5.28
N TYR A 42 -8.83 11.24 4.29
CA TYR A 42 -9.60 10.52 3.29
C TYR A 42 -9.70 9.01 3.56
N ASN A 43 -9.21 8.56 4.72
CA ASN A 43 -9.24 7.16 5.15
C ASN A 43 -10.18 6.98 6.35
N PRO A 44 -11.51 7.13 6.18
CA PRO A 44 -12.47 6.96 7.27
C PRO A 44 -12.43 5.52 7.81
N GLU A 45 -12.78 5.39 9.08
CA GLU A 45 -12.92 4.11 9.76
C GLU A 45 -14.40 3.85 10.08
N GLU A 46 -14.88 2.66 9.75
CA GLU A 46 -16.15 2.15 10.23
C GLU A 46 -15.91 1.35 11.51
N GLU A 47 -16.85 1.39 12.46
CA GLU A 47 -16.79 0.60 13.67
C GLU A 47 -17.56 -0.71 13.50
N LEU A 48 -16.89 -1.83 13.66
CA LEU A 48 -17.50 -3.15 13.72
C LEU A 48 -17.63 -3.60 15.17
N GLN A 49 -18.89 -3.82 15.64
CA GLN A 49 -19.14 -4.42 16.95
C GLN A 49 -18.93 -5.95 16.88
N VAL A 50 -17.98 -6.45 17.69
CA VAL A 50 -17.75 -7.90 17.86
C VAL A 50 -17.81 -8.22 19.36
N GLY A 51 -18.96 -8.73 19.80
CA GLY A 51 -19.24 -8.91 21.23
C GLY A 51 -19.20 -7.55 21.97
N LEU A 52 -18.35 -7.44 22.99
CA LEU A 52 -18.15 -6.21 23.76
C LEU A 52 -17.11 -5.24 23.15
N PHE A 53 -16.50 -5.61 22.01
CA PHE A 53 -15.38 -4.85 21.44
C PHE A 53 -15.82 -4.11 20.18
N ARG A 54 -15.24 -2.93 20.00
CA ARG A 54 -15.31 -2.17 18.77
C ARG A 54 -14.01 -2.35 17.99
N VAL A 55 -14.11 -2.83 16.77
CA VAL A 55 -12.98 -3.09 15.88
C VAL A 55 -13.03 -2.07 14.75
N PRO A 56 -11.99 -1.22 14.61
CA PRO A 56 -11.95 -0.27 13.50
C PRO A 56 -11.72 -1.00 12.17
N VAL A 57 -12.44 -0.58 11.15
CA VAL A 57 -12.34 -1.07 9.77
C VAL A 57 -12.07 0.14 8.87
N PRO A 58 -10.79 0.50 8.66
CA PRO A 58 -10.45 1.63 7.81
C PRO A 58 -10.76 1.36 6.34
N LEU A 59 -10.95 2.43 5.56
CA LEU A 59 -11.10 2.35 4.11
C LEU A 59 -9.90 1.63 3.47
N VAL A 60 -8.68 1.94 3.93
CA VAL A 60 -7.44 1.26 3.54
C VAL A 60 -6.61 0.98 4.80
N ASP A 61 -6.09 -0.22 4.92
CA ASP A 61 -5.13 -0.57 5.97
C ASP A 61 -3.87 0.29 5.86
N MET A 62 -3.48 0.96 6.94
CA MET A 62 -2.32 1.86 6.92
C MET A 62 -0.98 1.13 6.76
N GLY A 63 -0.90 -0.13 7.16
CA GLY A 63 0.27 -0.97 6.87
C GLY A 63 0.40 -1.27 5.38
N ALA A 64 -0.72 -1.64 4.74
CA ALA A 64 -0.78 -1.84 3.29
C ALA A 64 -0.48 -0.54 2.51
N PHE A 65 -1.01 0.60 2.98
CA PHE A 65 -0.71 1.91 2.40
C PHE A 65 0.79 2.22 2.42
N ARG A 66 1.43 2.14 3.59
CA ARG A 66 2.87 2.43 3.74
C ARG A 66 3.72 1.51 2.88
N GLU A 67 3.39 0.22 2.87
CA GLU A 67 4.12 -0.76 2.07
C GLU A 67 3.95 -0.49 0.57
N ALA A 68 2.75 -0.14 0.10
CA ALA A 68 2.50 0.22 -1.29
C ALA A 68 3.30 1.46 -1.72
N VAL A 69 3.31 2.51 -0.89
CA VAL A 69 4.08 3.73 -1.15
C VAL A 69 5.58 3.45 -1.14
N ALA A 70 6.08 2.72 -0.14
CA ALA A 70 7.50 2.38 -0.04
C ALA A 70 7.96 1.52 -1.23
N ASN A 71 7.16 0.54 -1.66
CA ASN A 71 7.44 -0.26 -2.84
C ASN A 71 7.46 0.59 -4.12
N ALA A 72 6.54 1.53 -4.27
CA ALA A 72 6.55 2.45 -5.40
C ALA A 72 7.83 3.29 -5.45
N LEU A 73 8.37 3.73 -4.31
CA LEU A 73 9.63 4.45 -4.21
C LEU A 73 10.85 3.56 -4.49
N ILE A 74 10.89 2.36 -3.90
CA ILE A 74 11.98 1.39 -4.05
C ILE A 74 12.08 0.89 -5.49
N HIS A 75 10.96 0.71 -6.17
CA HIS A 75 10.91 0.15 -7.52
C HIS A 75 10.81 1.20 -8.63
N ARG A 76 10.63 2.49 -8.28
CA ARG A 76 10.66 3.58 -9.27
C ARG A 76 11.95 3.56 -10.08
N ASP A 77 11.83 3.73 -11.39
CA ASP A 77 12.97 4.04 -12.25
C ASP A 77 13.28 5.54 -12.19
N TYR A 78 14.34 5.90 -11.45
CA TYR A 78 14.75 7.29 -11.26
C TYR A 78 15.40 7.94 -12.49
N HIS A 79 15.65 7.18 -13.56
CA HIS A 79 16.10 7.72 -14.84
C HIS A 79 14.94 8.16 -15.72
N ARG A 80 13.71 7.75 -15.40
CA ARG A 80 12.50 8.12 -16.13
C ARG A 80 11.83 9.36 -15.54
N LEU A 81 11.24 10.17 -16.42
CA LEU A 81 10.34 11.24 -16.03
C LEU A 81 9.03 10.68 -15.47
N GLY A 82 8.33 11.48 -14.69
CA GLY A 82 7.04 11.14 -14.08
C GLY A 82 7.11 11.04 -12.56
N ALA A 83 5.97 11.19 -11.92
CA ALA A 83 5.82 11.16 -10.47
C ALA A 83 5.50 9.74 -9.96
N VAL A 84 5.77 9.49 -8.68
CA VAL A 84 5.03 8.46 -7.95
C VAL A 84 3.66 9.05 -7.62
N HIS A 85 2.61 8.42 -8.10
CA HIS A 85 1.23 8.86 -7.86
C HIS A 85 0.57 8.00 -6.78
N VAL A 86 -0.04 8.66 -5.82
CA VAL A 86 -1.01 8.07 -4.87
C VAL A 86 -2.34 8.75 -5.16
N ARG A 87 -3.29 8.01 -5.68
CA ARG A 87 -4.58 8.53 -6.13
C ARG A 87 -5.73 7.76 -5.50
N LEU A 88 -6.56 8.45 -4.76
CA LEU A 88 -7.82 7.91 -4.26
C LEU A 88 -8.90 8.12 -5.32
N GLU A 89 -9.43 7.03 -5.85
CA GLU A 89 -10.56 6.94 -6.77
C GLU A 89 -11.83 6.53 -5.99
N ASP A 90 -12.98 6.55 -6.63
CA ASP A 90 -14.26 6.19 -5.98
C ASP A 90 -14.28 4.76 -5.39
N ASP A 91 -13.54 3.84 -5.99
CA ASP A 91 -13.58 2.41 -5.68
C ASP A 91 -12.20 1.80 -5.36
N ALA A 92 -11.14 2.60 -5.38
CA ALA A 92 -9.79 2.12 -5.07
C ALA A 92 -8.82 3.25 -4.67
N LEU A 93 -7.82 2.89 -3.88
CA LEU A 93 -6.57 3.62 -3.80
C LEU A 93 -5.60 3.06 -4.84
N VAL A 94 -5.10 3.92 -5.73
CA VAL A 94 -4.16 3.56 -6.79
C VAL A 94 -2.78 4.14 -6.46
N VAL A 95 -1.78 3.29 -6.41
CA VAL A 95 -0.37 3.69 -6.27
C VAL A 95 0.39 3.29 -7.52
N SER A 96 1.06 4.24 -8.15
CA SER A 96 1.82 3.94 -9.37
C SER A 96 3.17 4.66 -9.41
N ASN A 97 4.13 4.04 -10.10
CA ASN A 97 5.47 4.59 -10.29
C ASN A 97 5.99 4.32 -11.70
N PRO A 98 6.85 5.22 -12.24
CA PRO A 98 7.58 4.98 -13.47
C PRO A 98 8.53 3.79 -13.37
N GLY A 99 8.63 3.02 -14.45
CA GLY A 99 9.39 1.77 -14.56
C GLY A 99 8.49 0.54 -14.36
N GLY A 100 8.48 -0.37 -15.34
CA GLY A 100 7.74 -1.64 -15.25
C GLY A 100 8.29 -2.58 -14.18
N LEU A 101 7.82 -3.82 -14.14
CA LEU A 101 8.38 -4.85 -13.27
C LEU A 101 9.87 -5.09 -13.60
N VAL A 102 10.64 -5.45 -12.58
CA VAL A 102 12.06 -5.80 -12.79
C VAL A 102 12.20 -7.14 -13.50
N ASP A 103 13.32 -7.36 -14.20
CA ASP A 103 13.56 -8.58 -14.94
C ASP A 103 13.36 -9.84 -14.10
N GLY A 104 12.62 -10.80 -14.67
CA GLY A 104 12.28 -12.06 -14.02
C GLY A 104 11.09 -11.99 -13.06
N VAL A 105 10.52 -10.81 -12.82
CA VAL A 105 9.27 -10.64 -12.06
C VAL A 105 8.12 -10.42 -13.03
N THR A 106 7.04 -11.16 -12.82
CA THR A 106 5.80 -11.10 -13.57
C THR A 106 4.61 -11.03 -12.60
N LEU A 107 3.43 -10.66 -13.07
CA LEU A 107 2.22 -10.70 -12.24
C LEU A 107 1.92 -12.11 -11.71
N ALA A 108 2.25 -13.15 -12.48
CA ALA A 108 2.02 -14.54 -12.10
C ALA A 108 2.95 -15.04 -10.98
N ASN A 109 4.16 -14.47 -10.86
CA ASN A 109 5.13 -14.92 -9.86
C ASN A 109 5.41 -13.89 -8.75
N LEU A 110 4.69 -12.77 -8.72
CA LEU A 110 4.92 -11.65 -7.80
C LEU A 110 4.96 -12.06 -6.32
N LEU A 111 4.12 -13.03 -5.92
CA LEU A 111 4.01 -13.50 -4.53
C LEU A 111 5.09 -14.52 -4.13
N VAL A 112 5.71 -15.18 -5.12
CA VAL A 112 6.63 -16.29 -4.86
C VAL A 112 8.07 -15.97 -5.24
N THR A 113 8.28 -14.86 -5.96
CA THR A 113 9.63 -14.43 -6.36
C THR A 113 10.33 -13.75 -5.20
N GLU A 114 11.61 -14.06 -5.01
CA GLU A 114 12.45 -13.34 -4.06
C GLU A 114 12.48 -11.83 -4.37
N PRO A 115 12.50 -10.98 -3.33
CA PRO A 115 12.53 -9.55 -3.51
C PRO A 115 13.72 -9.07 -4.36
N ARG A 116 13.43 -8.38 -5.43
CA ARG A 116 14.43 -7.81 -6.36
C ARG A 116 14.24 -6.30 -6.45
N PRO A 117 14.71 -5.52 -5.47
CA PRO A 117 14.52 -4.08 -5.50
C PRO A 117 15.32 -3.44 -6.64
N ARG A 118 14.70 -2.57 -7.42
CA ARG A 118 15.39 -1.77 -8.44
C ARG A 118 16.44 -0.86 -7.80
N ASN A 119 16.14 -0.27 -6.65
CA ASN A 119 17.01 0.63 -5.91
C ASN A 119 17.44 -0.03 -4.58
N ARG A 120 18.45 -0.93 -4.64
CA ARG A 120 18.92 -1.72 -3.48
C ARG A 120 19.30 -0.85 -2.28
N ALA A 121 20.11 0.18 -2.49
CA ALA A 121 20.56 1.08 -1.42
C ALA A 121 19.38 1.76 -0.72
N LEU A 122 18.34 2.15 -1.47
CA LEU A 122 17.13 2.73 -0.92
C LEU A 122 16.33 1.70 -0.14
N ALA A 123 16.15 0.49 -0.67
CA ALA A 123 15.48 -0.61 0.03
C ALA A 123 16.15 -0.93 1.36
N ASP A 124 17.49 -1.02 1.40
CA ASP A 124 18.26 -1.27 2.62
C ASP A 124 18.12 -0.13 3.63
N ALA A 125 18.13 1.12 3.17
CA ALA A 125 17.90 2.28 4.03
C ALA A 125 16.50 2.25 4.66
N MET A 126 15.45 1.99 3.86
CA MET A 126 14.07 1.91 4.33
C MET A 126 13.85 0.74 5.31
N LYS A 127 14.51 -0.42 5.09
CA LYS A 127 14.50 -1.55 6.03
C LYS A 127 15.14 -1.19 7.37
N ARG A 128 16.28 -0.50 7.35
CA ARG A 128 17.01 -0.10 8.58
C ARG A 128 16.19 0.84 9.47
N ILE A 129 15.45 1.75 8.89
CA ILE A 129 14.59 2.69 9.62
C ILE A 129 13.21 2.10 9.96
N GLY A 130 12.91 0.85 9.55
CA GLY A 130 11.64 0.18 9.84
C GLY A 130 10.46 0.68 9.02
N LEU A 131 10.70 1.34 7.89
CA LEU A 131 9.64 1.84 7.01
C LEU A 131 9.02 0.72 6.16
N VAL A 132 9.80 -0.30 5.82
CA VAL A 132 9.35 -1.50 5.09
C VAL A 132 9.66 -2.77 5.88
N GLU A 133 8.92 -3.82 5.59
CA GLU A 133 9.07 -5.14 6.18
C GLU A 133 10.49 -5.70 5.92
N ARG A 134 11.15 -6.18 6.97
CA ARG A 134 12.53 -6.70 6.90
C ARG A 134 12.63 -8.06 6.23
N SER A 135 11.59 -8.88 6.36
CA SER A 135 11.56 -10.25 5.83
C SER A 135 11.40 -10.33 4.31
N GLY A 136 11.21 -9.21 3.61
CA GLY A 136 10.96 -9.19 2.18
C GLY A 136 9.53 -9.57 1.78
N ARG A 137 8.59 -9.63 2.74
CA ARG A 137 7.18 -9.99 2.54
C ARG A 137 6.27 -8.76 2.38
N GLY A 138 6.78 -7.69 1.77
CA GLY A 138 6.02 -6.45 1.61
C GLY A 138 4.73 -6.65 0.83
N VAL A 139 4.77 -7.43 -0.26
CA VAL A 139 3.58 -7.75 -1.05
C VAL A 139 2.55 -8.50 -0.20
N ASP A 140 2.99 -9.46 0.64
CA ASP A 140 2.10 -10.17 1.57
C ASP A 140 1.40 -9.21 2.55
N THR A 141 2.11 -8.15 3.00
CA THR A 141 1.52 -7.13 3.88
C THR A 141 0.40 -6.39 3.19
N ILE A 142 0.55 -6.07 1.91
CA ILE A 142 -0.50 -5.45 1.10
C ILE A 142 -1.71 -6.38 0.97
N TYR A 143 -1.47 -7.65 0.61
CA TYR A 143 -2.55 -8.64 0.49
C TYR A 143 -3.31 -8.83 1.80
N ARG A 144 -2.58 -9.03 2.92
CA ARG A 144 -3.19 -9.18 4.25
C ARG A 144 -4.01 -7.96 4.67
N GLY A 145 -3.54 -6.75 4.34
CA GLY A 145 -4.23 -5.50 4.64
C GLY A 145 -5.62 -5.41 4.01
N LEU A 146 -5.82 -6.04 2.85
CA LEU A 146 -7.13 -6.13 2.19
C LEU A 146 -7.93 -7.33 2.70
N LEU A 147 -7.32 -8.52 2.67
CA LEU A 147 -8.00 -9.78 2.96
C LEU A 147 -8.55 -9.84 4.39
N LYS A 148 -7.87 -9.23 5.38
CA LYS A 148 -8.37 -9.20 6.77
C LYS A 148 -9.71 -8.49 6.93
N PHE A 149 -10.12 -7.67 5.95
CA PHE A 149 -11.41 -6.98 5.90
C PHE A 149 -12.37 -7.61 4.88
N GLY A 150 -12.02 -8.77 4.30
CA GLY A 150 -12.82 -9.43 3.27
C GLY A 150 -12.89 -8.66 1.96
N ARG A 151 -11.93 -7.75 1.70
CA ARG A 151 -11.84 -7.03 0.43
C ARG A 151 -11.14 -7.87 -0.62
N PRO A 152 -11.41 -7.63 -1.92
CA PRO A 152 -10.70 -8.30 -3.00
C PRO A 152 -9.18 -8.11 -2.90
N ALA A 153 -8.43 -9.04 -3.47
CA ALA A 153 -6.97 -8.95 -3.56
C ALA A 153 -6.53 -7.68 -4.30
N PRO A 154 -5.30 -7.18 -4.02
CA PRO A 154 -4.75 -6.07 -4.77
C PRO A 154 -4.62 -6.42 -6.25
N ASP A 155 -4.90 -5.44 -7.10
CA ASP A 155 -4.90 -5.59 -8.54
C ASP A 155 -3.70 -4.87 -9.17
N TYR A 156 -2.91 -5.61 -9.95
CA TYR A 156 -1.76 -5.12 -10.71
C TYR A 156 -1.98 -5.20 -12.23
N THR A 157 -3.17 -5.53 -12.71
CA THR A 157 -3.45 -5.79 -14.13
C THR A 157 -3.22 -4.59 -15.05
N ARG A 158 -3.20 -3.37 -14.48
CA ARG A 158 -2.88 -2.13 -15.22
C ARG A 158 -1.37 -1.86 -15.33
N THR A 159 -0.53 -2.76 -14.81
CA THR A 159 0.93 -2.66 -14.93
C THR A 159 1.38 -2.97 -16.35
N ASP A 160 2.29 -2.15 -16.87
CA ASP A 160 2.87 -2.29 -18.21
C ASP A 160 4.41 -2.16 -18.20
N ALA A 161 5.04 -2.09 -19.35
CA ALA A 161 6.49 -1.92 -19.46
C ALA A 161 6.99 -0.53 -19.01
N GLN A 162 6.08 0.45 -18.86
CA GLN A 162 6.41 1.83 -18.51
C GLN A 162 6.16 2.13 -17.04
N ASN A 163 5.14 1.51 -16.44
CA ASN A 163 4.69 1.81 -15.10
C ASN A 163 4.27 0.54 -14.34
N VAL A 164 4.58 0.49 -13.05
CA VAL A 164 3.89 -0.39 -12.13
C VAL A 164 2.66 0.35 -11.60
N VAL A 165 1.49 -0.31 -11.64
CA VAL A 165 0.22 0.23 -11.17
C VAL A 165 -0.40 -0.78 -10.21
N LEU A 166 -0.44 -0.41 -8.93
CA LEU A 166 -1.10 -1.15 -7.87
C LEU A 166 -2.43 -0.48 -7.54
N ARG A 167 -3.49 -1.25 -7.55
CA ARG A 167 -4.83 -0.84 -7.17
C ARG A 167 -5.28 -1.60 -5.92
N LEU A 168 -5.60 -0.88 -4.87
CA LEU A 168 -6.14 -1.40 -3.61
C LEU A 168 -7.63 -1.11 -3.58
N PRO A 169 -8.52 -2.11 -3.78
CA PRO A 169 -9.96 -1.91 -3.74
C PRO A 169 -10.42 -1.34 -2.39
N THR A 170 -11.27 -0.30 -2.44
CA THR A 170 -11.86 0.39 -1.28
C THR A 170 -13.35 0.13 -1.12
N GLY A 171 -13.89 -0.86 -1.85
CA GLY A 171 -15.27 -1.27 -1.70
C GLY A 171 -15.62 -1.69 -0.25
N PRO A 172 -16.93 -1.90 0.04
CA PRO A 172 -17.38 -2.30 1.35
C PRO A 172 -16.58 -3.48 1.90
N ALA A 173 -16.25 -3.44 3.19
CA ALA A 173 -15.66 -4.58 3.87
C ALA A 173 -16.73 -5.68 4.06
N ASP A 174 -16.32 -6.95 3.94
CA ASP A 174 -17.15 -8.05 4.40
C ASP A 174 -17.09 -8.14 5.93
N LEU A 175 -18.09 -7.55 6.59
CA LEU A 175 -18.13 -7.46 8.03
C LEU A 175 -18.39 -8.84 8.69
N GLU A 176 -19.06 -9.76 8.02
CA GLU A 176 -19.26 -11.14 8.53
C GLU A 176 -17.93 -11.89 8.49
N PHE A 177 -17.22 -11.83 7.39
CA PHE A 177 -15.87 -12.39 7.28
C PHE A 177 -14.92 -11.76 8.31
N ARG A 178 -14.98 -10.44 8.50
CA ARG A 178 -14.12 -9.75 9.51
C ARG A 178 -14.43 -10.22 10.92
N ARG A 179 -15.68 -10.47 11.28
CA ARG A 179 -16.06 -11.06 12.57
C ARG A 179 -15.42 -12.43 12.77
N LEU A 180 -15.51 -13.30 11.78
CA LEU A 180 -14.88 -14.63 11.83
C LEU A 180 -13.37 -14.54 12.04
N VAL A 181 -12.71 -13.63 11.33
CA VAL A 181 -11.25 -13.40 11.49
C VAL A 181 -10.92 -12.93 12.91
N VAL A 182 -11.67 -11.97 13.46
CA VAL A 182 -11.44 -11.46 14.82
C VAL A 182 -11.67 -12.54 15.86
N ASP A 183 -12.72 -13.34 15.71
CA ASP A 183 -13.02 -14.44 16.64
C ASP A 183 -11.95 -15.52 16.60
N GLU A 184 -11.43 -15.86 15.43
CA GLU A 184 -10.34 -16.82 15.28
C GLU A 184 -9.01 -16.29 15.84
N GLU A 185 -8.67 -15.03 15.61
CA GLU A 185 -7.49 -14.36 16.20
C GLU A 185 -7.55 -14.42 17.74
N ARG A 186 -8.72 -14.22 18.34
CA ARG A 186 -8.95 -14.32 19.78
C ARG A 186 -8.79 -15.74 20.30
N ARG A 187 -9.37 -16.72 19.63
CA ARG A 187 -9.20 -18.14 20.01
C ARG A 187 -7.73 -18.52 20.06
N ARG A 188 -6.96 -18.18 19.04
CA ARG A 188 -5.51 -18.47 19.00
C ARG A 188 -4.75 -17.78 20.14
N ASN A 189 -5.06 -16.53 20.44
CA ASN A 189 -4.40 -15.79 21.51
C ASN A 189 -4.81 -16.30 22.90
N SER A 190 -6.01 -16.83 23.08
CA SER A 190 -6.44 -17.44 24.36
C SER A 190 -5.78 -18.82 24.62
N TRP A 191 -5.30 -19.52 23.59
CA TRP A 191 -4.59 -20.80 23.70
C TRP A 191 -3.07 -20.64 23.78
N GLY A 192 -2.52 -19.48 23.38
CA GLY A 192 -1.07 -19.17 23.42
C GLY A 192 -0.57 -18.57 24.73
N GLY A 193 -1.43 -18.33 25.71
CA GLY A 193 -1.10 -17.72 27.01
C GLY A 193 -0.81 -18.71 28.16
N GLY A 194 -0.58 -19.97 27.86
CA GLY A 194 -0.26 -21.00 28.84
C GLY A 194 1.13 -21.60 28.62
N ASN A 195 2.17 -20.85 28.99
CA ASN A 195 3.49 -21.38 29.46
C ASN A 195 4.26 -20.28 30.17
#